data_c653362e3bb1486f2503992244797557
#
_entry.id   c653362e3bb1486f2503992244797557
#
_cell.length_a   1.000
_cell.length_b   1.000
_cell.length_c   1.000
_cell.angle_alpha   90.00
_cell.angle_beta   90.00
_cell.angle_gamma   90.00
#
_symmetry.space_group_name_H-M   'P 1'
#
loop_
_entity.id
_entity.type
_entity.pdbx_description
1 polymer ?
#
loop_
_entity_poly.entity_id
_entity_poly.type
_entity_poly.pdbx_seq_one_letter_code
_entity_poly.pdbx_strand_id
1 'polypeptide(L)'
;TPWSRQHELDLSRHGRKRLQRLKALADRDRNSVVSPEEERESDALLILQNGQIAWIDDTEDGSKGSGLMHHKFVVIDRERVITGSANFTNSGIHGDAGATQTRGNVNHLISIQNLSLATVFQEEFAQMWGDGPGGANDSRFGRNKTAKPLQTIKAGTAIISVLFPPHPKSHQGHGLDVIEDQLGSAKKTI
;
A
#
# COMPACT_ATOMS: atom_id res chain seq x y z
N THR A 1 -0.70 -14.29 -8.21
CA THR A 1 0.02 -14.90 -9.35
C THR A 1 0.75 -13.81 -10.10
N PRO A 2 2.05 -13.96 -10.41
CA PRO A 2 2.81 -13.04 -11.25
C PRO A 2 2.04 -12.74 -12.55
N TRP A 3 2.07 -11.48 -13.01
CA TRP A 3 1.33 -11.08 -14.20
C TRP A 3 1.82 -11.81 -15.45
N SER A 4 3.09 -12.13 -15.52
CA SER A 4 3.72 -12.89 -16.60
C SER A 4 3.17 -14.32 -16.77
N ARG A 5 2.63 -14.89 -15.68
CA ARG A 5 2.03 -16.22 -15.63
C ARG A 5 0.51 -16.24 -15.74
N GLN A 6 -0.13 -15.09 -15.97
CA GLN A 6 -1.57 -15.00 -16.12
C GLN A 6 -1.99 -15.40 -17.53
N HIS A 7 -2.96 -16.32 -17.63
CA HIS A 7 -3.58 -16.68 -18.90
C HIS A 7 -4.56 -15.61 -19.34
N GLU A 8 -4.38 -15.04 -20.54
CA GLU A 8 -5.24 -13.98 -21.07
C GLU A 8 -6.72 -14.39 -21.17
N LEU A 9 -6.98 -15.68 -21.44
CA LEU A 9 -8.33 -16.23 -21.56
C LEU A 9 -9.12 -16.22 -20.25
N ASP A 10 -8.43 -16.30 -19.12
CA ASP A 10 -9.04 -16.33 -17.78
C ASP A 10 -9.33 -14.92 -17.22
N LEU A 11 -8.93 -13.89 -17.97
CA LEU A 11 -9.04 -12.52 -17.53
C LEU A 11 -10.29 -11.83 -18.09
N SER A 12 -10.88 -10.96 -17.27
CA SER A 12 -11.88 -10.00 -17.73
C SER A 12 -11.31 -9.09 -18.83
N ARG A 13 -12.18 -8.39 -19.57
CA ARG A 13 -11.74 -7.40 -20.58
C ARG A 13 -10.78 -6.34 -19.97
N HIS A 14 -11.04 -5.92 -18.75
CA HIS A 14 -10.18 -4.97 -18.04
C HIS A 14 -8.83 -5.62 -17.67
N GLY A 15 -8.84 -6.85 -17.17
CA GLY A 15 -7.65 -7.62 -16.86
C GLY A 15 -6.74 -7.82 -18.07
N ARG A 16 -7.30 -8.16 -19.23
CA ARG A 16 -6.53 -8.29 -20.48
C ARG A 16 -5.85 -6.99 -20.90
N LYS A 17 -6.57 -5.86 -20.85
CA LYS A 17 -5.96 -4.55 -21.14
C LYS A 17 -4.81 -4.22 -20.19
N ARG A 18 -4.99 -4.52 -18.88
CA ARG A 18 -3.94 -4.34 -17.88
C ARG A 18 -2.72 -5.20 -18.19
N LEU A 19 -2.93 -6.49 -18.50
CA LEU A 19 -1.85 -7.41 -18.84
C LEU A 19 -1.08 -6.95 -20.08
N GLN A 20 -1.78 -6.52 -21.14
CA GLN A 20 -1.14 -5.98 -22.35
C GLN A 20 -0.27 -4.74 -22.04
N ARG A 21 -0.75 -3.84 -21.15
CA ARG A 21 0.06 -2.68 -20.72
C ARG A 21 1.30 -3.11 -19.95
N LEU A 22 1.18 -4.09 -19.07
CA LEU A 22 2.33 -4.61 -18.31
C LEU A 22 3.36 -5.25 -19.22
N LYS A 23 2.91 -6.04 -20.20
CA LYS A 23 3.80 -6.63 -21.23
C LYS A 23 4.51 -5.55 -22.04
N ALA A 24 3.80 -4.52 -22.48
CA ALA A 24 4.39 -3.42 -23.24
C ALA A 24 5.39 -2.58 -22.43
N LEU A 25 5.24 -2.55 -21.09
CA LEU A 25 6.20 -1.89 -20.20
C LEU A 25 7.42 -2.75 -19.91
N ALA A 26 7.25 -4.07 -19.91
CA ALA A 26 8.31 -5.03 -19.68
C ALA A 26 9.22 -5.19 -20.91
N ASP A 27 8.66 -5.12 -22.11
CA ASP A 27 9.36 -5.20 -23.39
C ASP A 27 10.26 -3.97 -23.60
N ARG A 28 11.48 -4.03 -23.07
CA ARG A 28 12.43 -2.91 -23.06
C ARG A 28 13.10 -2.68 -24.39
N ASP A 29 13.39 -3.76 -25.11
CA ASP A 29 14.01 -3.70 -26.43
C ASP A 29 13.00 -3.46 -27.57
N ARG A 30 11.69 -3.45 -27.22
CA ARG A 30 10.57 -3.18 -28.11
C ARG A 30 10.47 -4.15 -29.28
N ASN A 31 10.84 -5.40 -29.06
CA ASN A 31 10.73 -6.45 -30.05
C ASN A 31 9.35 -7.13 -30.08
N SER A 32 8.41 -6.68 -29.25
CA SER A 32 7.04 -7.19 -29.06
C SER A 32 6.98 -8.58 -28.39
N VAL A 33 8.08 -9.04 -27.82
CA VAL A 33 8.18 -10.29 -27.05
C VAL A 33 8.80 -9.98 -25.71
N VAL A 34 8.12 -10.32 -24.63
CA VAL A 34 8.73 -10.21 -23.31
C VAL A 34 9.59 -11.43 -23.05
N SER A 35 10.88 -11.24 -22.96
CA SER A 35 11.84 -12.29 -22.67
C SER A 35 11.74 -12.72 -21.18
N PRO A 36 12.20 -13.93 -20.81
CA PRO A 36 12.24 -14.36 -19.42
C PRO A 36 13.08 -13.45 -18.52
N GLU A 37 14.05 -12.72 -19.07
CA GLU A 37 14.85 -11.75 -18.33
C GLU A 37 14.05 -10.50 -18.04
N GLU A 38 13.39 -9.95 -19.03
CA GLU A 38 12.49 -8.80 -18.85
C GLU A 38 11.33 -9.10 -17.91
N GLU A 39 10.77 -10.34 -17.94
CA GLU A 39 9.78 -10.76 -16.94
C GLU A 39 10.34 -10.69 -15.52
N ARG A 40 11.51 -11.29 -15.29
CA ARG A 40 12.14 -11.30 -13.95
C ARG A 40 12.42 -9.91 -13.41
N GLU A 41 12.70 -8.97 -14.28
CA GLU A 41 13.01 -7.59 -13.90
C GLU A 41 11.80 -6.67 -13.81
N SER A 42 10.67 -7.08 -14.36
CA SER A 42 9.47 -6.23 -14.48
C SER A 42 8.27 -6.73 -13.68
N ASP A 43 8.23 -8.02 -13.34
CA ASP A 43 7.15 -8.57 -12.51
C ASP A 43 7.51 -8.45 -11.02
N ALA A 44 6.81 -7.57 -10.31
CA ALA A 44 7.08 -7.29 -8.90
C ALA A 44 7.03 -8.55 -8.02
N LEU A 45 6.13 -9.50 -8.28
CA LEU A 45 6.06 -10.74 -7.51
C LEU A 45 7.25 -11.65 -7.80
N LEU A 46 7.72 -11.70 -9.05
CA LEU A 46 8.94 -12.44 -9.39
C LEU A 46 10.18 -11.79 -8.77
N ILE A 47 10.25 -10.46 -8.74
CA ILE A 47 11.34 -9.73 -8.06
C ILE A 47 11.38 -10.08 -6.58
N LEU A 48 10.24 -10.05 -5.89
CA LEU A 48 10.15 -10.40 -4.47
C LEU A 48 10.55 -11.88 -4.25
N GLN A 49 10.04 -12.80 -5.07
CA GLN A 49 10.35 -14.23 -4.98
C GLN A 49 11.84 -14.50 -5.22
N ASN A 50 12.43 -13.92 -6.25
CA ASN A 50 13.85 -14.10 -6.57
C ASN A 50 14.76 -13.48 -5.50
N GLY A 51 14.33 -12.36 -4.91
CA GLY A 51 15.01 -11.72 -3.79
C GLY A 51 14.78 -12.40 -2.44
N GLN A 52 14.00 -13.49 -2.40
CA GLN A 52 13.60 -14.17 -1.16
C GLN A 52 12.96 -13.21 -0.14
N ILE A 53 12.27 -12.18 -0.64
CA ILE A 53 11.56 -11.21 0.18
C ILE A 53 10.18 -11.79 0.51
N ALA A 54 9.91 -11.94 1.79
CA ALA A 54 8.62 -12.40 2.27
C ALA A 54 7.53 -11.37 1.94
N TRP A 55 6.36 -11.83 1.51
CA TRP A 55 5.22 -10.99 1.20
C TRP A 55 3.91 -11.76 1.41
N ILE A 56 2.87 -11.03 1.75
CA ILE A 56 1.49 -11.51 1.80
C ILE A 56 0.60 -10.49 1.08
N ASP A 57 -0.60 -10.88 0.71
CA ASP A 57 -1.63 -9.97 0.22
C ASP A 57 -2.78 -9.83 1.22
N ASP A 58 -3.70 -8.91 0.96
CA ASP A 58 -4.81 -8.58 1.86
C ASP A 58 -5.94 -9.63 1.86
N THR A 59 -5.72 -10.79 1.26
CA THR A 59 -6.62 -11.96 1.34
C THR A 59 -6.09 -13.06 2.27
N GLU A 60 -4.91 -12.89 2.81
CA GLU A 60 -4.29 -13.86 3.72
C GLU A 60 -5.18 -14.13 4.93
N ASP A 61 -5.14 -15.36 5.40
CA ASP A 61 -5.87 -15.85 6.60
C ASP A 61 -7.36 -15.52 6.62
N GLY A 62 -8.01 -15.58 5.45
CA GLY A 62 -9.44 -15.38 5.34
C GLY A 62 -9.91 -13.93 5.41
N SER A 63 -9.02 -12.97 5.26
CA SER A 63 -9.36 -11.55 5.16
C SER A 63 -10.14 -11.19 3.89
N LYS A 64 -10.36 -12.15 3.01
CA LYS A 64 -11.09 -12.01 1.75
C LYS A 64 -12.45 -11.32 1.97
N GLY A 65 -12.70 -10.27 1.17
CA GLY A 65 -13.97 -9.54 1.18
C GLY A 65 -14.04 -8.41 2.21
N SER A 66 -12.99 -8.15 2.98
CA SER A 66 -12.95 -7.02 3.91
C SER A 66 -12.61 -5.67 3.25
N GLY A 67 -12.42 -5.64 1.95
CA GLY A 67 -12.00 -4.49 1.16
C GLY A 67 -10.49 -4.51 0.86
N LEU A 68 -10.05 -3.56 0.04
CA LEU A 68 -8.62 -3.42 -0.28
C LEU A 68 -7.84 -2.86 0.91
N MET A 69 -6.67 -3.41 1.19
CA MET A 69 -5.69 -2.77 2.04
C MET A 69 -5.17 -1.50 1.33
N HIS A 70 -5.48 -0.34 1.88
CA HIS A 70 -5.23 0.94 1.21
C HIS A 70 -4.14 1.78 1.87
N HIS A 71 -3.51 1.30 2.92
CA HIS A 71 -2.38 1.95 3.55
C HIS A 71 -1.18 1.97 2.60
N LYS A 72 -0.48 3.09 2.57
CA LYS A 72 0.74 3.29 1.79
C LYS A 72 1.79 3.82 2.74
N PHE A 73 2.53 2.91 3.33
CA PHE A 73 3.65 3.27 4.18
C PHE A 73 4.80 2.27 4.09
N VAL A 74 5.96 2.74 4.44
CA VAL A 74 7.19 1.95 4.62
C VAL A 74 7.76 2.31 5.97
N VAL A 75 8.16 1.32 6.76
CA VAL A 75 8.94 1.51 7.98
C VAL A 75 10.36 1.05 7.71
N ILE A 76 11.32 1.92 7.96
CA ILE A 76 12.75 1.69 7.72
C ILE A 76 13.44 1.68 9.07
N ASP A 77 14.16 0.59 9.35
CA ASP A 77 15.02 0.39 10.55
C ASP A 77 14.29 0.67 11.89
N ARG A 78 12.95 0.59 11.89
CA ARG A 78 12.10 0.92 13.03
C ARG A 78 12.24 2.37 13.53
N GLU A 79 12.78 3.24 12.72
CA GLU A 79 13.06 4.63 13.07
C GLU A 79 12.41 5.65 12.15
N ARG A 80 12.18 5.26 10.89
CA ARG A 80 11.66 6.15 9.87
C ARG A 80 10.39 5.60 9.26
N VAL A 81 9.43 6.47 9.08
CA VAL A 81 8.18 6.19 8.36
C VAL A 81 8.15 7.02 7.08
N ILE A 82 7.84 6.38 5.97
CA ILE A 82 7.46 7.04 4.73
C ILE A 82 6.01 6.70 4.48
N THR A 83 5.15 7.69 4.33
CA THR A 83 3.72 7.51 4.08
C THR A 83 3.16 8.61 3.19
N GLY A 84 2.01 8.37 2.59
CA GLY A 84 1.38 9.35 1.73
C GLY A 84 0.18 8.81 0.95
N SER A 85 -0.24 9.52 -0.09
CA SER A 85 -1.37 9.13 -0.93
C SER A 85 -0.96 8.30 -2.16
N ALA A 86 0.33 8.28 -2.51
CA ALA A 86 0.82 7.60 -3.70
C ALA A 86 0.69 6.08 -3.58
N ASN A 87 0.01 5.44 -4.52
CA ASN A 87 0.17 4.01 -4.74
C ASN A 87 1.58 3.74 -5.31
N PHE A 88 2.17 2.60 -4.96
CA PHE A 88 3.44 2.15 -5.54
C PHE A 88 3.21 1.61 -6.95
N THR A 89 2.78 2.47 -7.84
CA THR A 89 2.48 2.21 -9.26
C THR A 89 3.10 3.30 -10.13
N ASN A 90 3.28 3.01 -11.42
CA ASN A 90 3.83 4.00 -12.34
C ASN A 90 3.02 5.31 -12.32
N SER A 91 1.69 5.22 -12.41
CA SER A 91 0.82 6.41 -12.37
C SER A 91 0.81 7.11 -11.00
N GLY A 92 1.10 6.40 -9.93
CA GLY A 92 1.20 6.96 -8.58
C GLY A 92 2.52 7.67 -8.31
N ILE A 93 3.62 7.20 -8.92
CA ILE A 93 4.98 7.68 -8.62
C ILE A 93 5.48 8.67 -9.68
N HIS A 94 5.40 8.35 -10.96
CA HIS A 94 6.04 9.17 -12.00
C HIS A 94 5.26 9.26 -13.33
N GLY A 95 4.06 8.75 -13.40
CA GLY A 95 3.24 8.77 -14.61
C GLY A 95 3.31 7.48 -15.42
N ASP A 96 2.68 7.49 -16.59
CA ASP A 96 2.68 6.31 -17.48
C ASP A 96 4.02 6.21 -18.22
N ALA A 97 4.71 5.09 -18.05
CA ALA A 97 6.02 4.86 -18.64
C ALA A 97 6.02 4.86 -20.20
N GLY A 98 4.87 4.59 -20.82
CA GLY A 98 4.72 4.64 -22.29
C GLY A 98 4.48 6.03 -22.87
N ALA A 99 4.26 7.05 -22.04
CA ALA A 99 3.99 8.42 -22.47
C ALA A 99 4.82 9.40 -21.64
N THR A 100 5.94 9.82 -22.17
CA THR A 100 6.91 10.71 -21.51
C THR A 100 6.33 12.06 -21.07
N GLN A 101 5.12 12.39 -21.54
CA GLN A 101 4.41 13.63 -21.20
C GLN A 101 3.41 13.46 -20.06
N THR A 102 3.13 12.25 -19.59
CA THR A 102 2.22 12.04 -18.44
C THR A 102 2.93 12.40 -17.15
N ARG A 103 2.21 13.12 -16.30
CA ARG A 103 2.74 13.59 -15.01
C ARG A 103 2.30 12.68 -13.84
N GLY A 104 1.54 11.64 -14.14
CA GLY A 104 0.93 10.78 -13.11
C GLY A 104 -0.15 11.48 -12.30
N ASN A 105 -0.49 10.89 -11.18
CA ASN A 105 -1.48 11.42 -10.25
C ASN A 105 -0.84 12.46 -9.32
N VAL A 106 -1.61 13.48 -8.94
CA VAL A 106 -1.18 14.40 -7.88
C VAL A 106 -1.22 13.66 -6.55
N ASN A 107 -0.06 13.54 -5.93
CA ASN A 107 0.13 12.82 -4.68
C ASN A 107 0.99 13.63 -3.71
N HIS A 108 0.97 13.23 -2.45
CA HIS A 108 1.92 13.68 -1.44
C HIS A 108 2.66 12.49 -0.83
N LEU A 109 3.85 12.75 -0.37
CA LEU A 109 4.68 11.81 0.36
C LEU A 109 5.38 12.54 1.50
N ILE A 110 5.40 11.93 2.68
CA ILE A 110 6.05 12.47 3.87
C ILE A 110 7.03 11.41 4.38
N SER A 111 8.25 11.83 4.68
CA SER A 111 9.26 11.01 5.36
C SER A 111 9.57 11.61 6.73
N ILE A 112 9.35 10.85 7.78
CA ILE A 112 9.51 11.30 9.16
C ILE A 112 10.42 10.32 9.89
N GLN A 113 11.51 10.83 10.48
CA GLN A 113 12.37 10.07 11.37
C GLN A 113 11.93 10.32 12.80
N ASN A 114 11.27 9.33 13.40
CA ASN A 114 10.79 9.38 14.77
C ASN A 114 10.50 7.96 15.25
N LEU A 115 11.16 7.53 16.29
CA LEU A 115 11.07 6.17 16.82
C LEU A 115 9.65 5.83 17.30
N SER A 116 8.99 6.73 18.03
CA SER A 116 7.63 6.50 18.53
C SER A 116 6.62 6.37 17.38
N LEU A 117 6.76 7.21 16.35
CA LEU A 117 5.92 7.11 15.15
C LEU A 117 6.16 5.80 14.41
N ALA A 118 7.43 5.42 14.23
CA ALA A 118 7.78 4.17 13.57
C ALA A 118 7.22 2.95 14.32
N THR A 119 7.24 2.97 15.65
CA THR A 119 6.63 1.93 16.49
C THR A 119 5.13 1.78 16.22
N VAL A 120 4.40 2.89 16.15
CA VAL A 120 2.94 2.89 15.88
C VAL A 120 2.63 2.29 14.50
N PHE A 121 3.40 2.65 13.48
CA PHE A 121 3.24 2.07 12.14
C PHE A 121 3.67 0.60 12.08
N GLN A 122 4.69 0.22 12.81
CA GLN A 122 5.13 -1.18 12.90
C GLN A 122 4.09 -2.06 13.59
N GLU A 123 3.44 -1.57 14.63
CA GLU A 123 2.32 -2.30 15.26
C GLU A 123 1.12 -2.47 14.33
N GLU A 124 0.83 -1.49 13.47
CA GLU A 124 -0.18 -1.62 12.44
C GLU A 124 0.22 -2.65 11.39
N PHE A 125 1.47 -2.62 10.96
CA PHE A 125 2.03 -3.63 10.05
C PHE A 125 1.97 -5.03 10.68
N ALA A 126 2.37 -5.17 11.94
CA ALA A 126 2.45 -6.46 12.63
C ALA A 126 1.10 -7.18 12.70
N GLN A 127 0.00 -6.48 12.96
CA GLN A 127 -1.31 -7.14 12.97
C GLN A 127 -1.77 -7.59 11.57
N MET A 128 -1.36 -6.90 10.51
CA MET A 128 -1.64 -7.33 9.14
C MET A 128 -0.74 -8.49 8.72
N TRP A 129 0.50 -8.47 9.18
CA TRP A 129 1.50 -9.47 8.84
C TRP A 129 1.29 -10.79 9.58
N GLY A 130 0.87 -10.76 10.86
CA GLY A 130 0.85 -11.94 11.72
C GLY A 130 2.22 -12.60 11.81
N ASP A 131 2.25 -13.93 11.70
CA ASP A 131 3.49 -14.72 11.61
C ASP A 131 4.10 -14.72 10.18
N GLY A 132 3.44 -14.06 9.22
CA GLY A 132 3.86 -13.98 7.84
C GLY A 132 3.51 -15.20 6.98
N PRO A 133 4.03 -15.29 5.77
CA PRO A 133 3.63 -16.33 4.82
C PRO A 133 3.99 -17.73 5.32
N GLY A 134 2.99 -18.61 5.37
CA GLY A 134 3.12 -20.00 5.86
C GLY A 134 3.20 -20.15 7.37
N GLY A 135 2.96 -19.10 8.13
CA GLY A 135 2.84 -19.11 9.58
C GLY A 135 1.45 -19.53 10.09
N ALA A 136 1.10 -19.10 11.30
CA ALA A 136 -0.24 -19.27 11.83
C ALA A 136 -1.26 -18.41 11.08
N ASN A 137 -2.55 -18.80 11.12
CA ASN A 137 -3.63 -18.03 10.50
C ASN A 137 -4.02 -16.80 11.34
N ASP A 138 -3.12 -15.85 11.48
CA ASP A 138 -3.25 -14.73 12.39
C ASP A 138 -3.11 -13.35 11.71
N SER A 139 -2.86 -13.27 10.40
CA SER A 139 -2.93 -12.02 9.63
C SER A 139 -4.31 -11.40 9.69
N ARG A 140 -4.39 -10.10 9.90
CA ARG A 140 -5.65 -9.37 10.05
C ARG A 140 -5.68 -8.14 9.15
N PHE A 141 -6.50 -8.20 8.11
CA PHE A 141 -6.73 -7.09 7.19
C PHE A 141 -8.14 -6.51 7.33
N GLY A 142 -8.30 -5.26 6.92
CA GLY A 142 -9.58 -4.60 6.82
C GLY A 142 -10.38 -4.69 8.13
N ARG A 143 -11.60 -5.22 8.05
CA ARG A 143 -12.52 -5.35 9.21
C ARG A 143 -12.07 -6.37 10.25
N ASN A 144 -11.12 -7.22 9.92
CA ASN A 144 -10.58 -8.22 10.84
C ASN A 144 -9.49 -7.63 11.75
N LYS A 145 -9.01 -6.43 11.45
CA LYS A 145 -8.04 -5.74 12.30
C LYS A 145 -8.67 -5.34 13.63
N THR A 146 -7.84 -5.31 14.66
CA THR A 146 -8.21 -4.68 15.92
C THR A 146 -8.22 -3.15 15.74
N ALA A 147 -9.36 -2.53 15.98
CA ALA A 147 -9.48 -1.08 15.93
C ALA A 147 -8.63 -0.44 17.02
N LYS A 148 -7.77 0.50 16.64
CA LYS A 148 -6.93 1.25 17.57
C LYS A 148 -7.46 2.69 17.69
N PRO A 149 -7.39 3.31 18.89
CA PRO A 149 -7.76 4.71 19.05
C PRO A 149 -6.78 5.63 18.32
N LEU A 150 -7.17 6.89 18.15
CA LEU A 150 -6.29 7.96 17.68
C LEU A 150 -5.03 8.02 18.57
N GLN A 151 -3.87 7.93 17.95
CA GLN A 151 -2.59 8.02 18.63
C GLN A 151 -1.96 9.38 18.36
N THR A 152 -1.43 10.00 19.39
CA THR A 152 -0.79 11.31 19.28
C THR A 152 0.68 11.20 19.65
N ILE A 153 1.55 11.56 18.73
CA ILE A 153 3.01 11.45 18.84
C ILE A 153 3.61 12.86 18.76
N LYS A 154 4.55 13.15 19.66
CA LYS A 154 5.35 14.36 19.58
C LYS A 154 6.60 14.10 18.73
N ALA A 155 6.79 14.91 17.71
CA ALA A 155 7.95 14.86 16.82
C ALA A 155 8.61 16.25 16.76
N GLY A 156 9.59 16.47 17.62
CA GLY A 156 10.17 17.81 17.82
C GLY A 156 9.12 18.79 18.35
N THR A 157 8.87 19.86 17.60
CA THR A 157 7.81 20.86 17.90
C THR A 157 6.45 20.49 17.30
N ALA A 158 6.39 19.47 16.44
CA ALA A 158 5.15 19.04 15.82
C ALA A 158 4.41 17.99 16.66
N ILE A 159 3.09 17.99 16.53
CA ILE A 159 2.21 16.96 17.07
C ILE A 159 1.63 16.20 15.85
N ILE A 160 1.79 14.89 15.85
CA ILE A 160 1.30 14.02 14.78
C ILE A 160 0.20 13.15 15.36
N SER A 161 -0.99 13.21 14.78
CA SER A 161 -2.09 12.32 15.11
C SER A 161 -2.24 11.26 14.05
N VAL A 162 -2.25 9.99 14.46
CA VAL A 162 -2.29 8.82 13.56
C VAL A 162 -3.51 7.98 13.88
N LEU A 163 -4.23 7.60 12.83
CA LEU A 163 -5.38 6.71 12.88
C LEU A 163 -5.35 5.75 11.70
N PHE A 164 -5.60 4.47 11.95
CA PHE A 164 -5.60 3.42 10.91
C PHE A 164 -6.99 2.84 10.68
N PRO A 165 -7.78 3.35 9.74
CA PRO A 165 -9.05 2.73 9.39
C PRO A 165 -8.85 1.33 8.73
N PRO A 166 -9.92 0.52 8.60
CA PRO A 166 -11.29 0.84 8.98
C PRO A 166 -11.58 0.65 10.48
N HIS A 167 -12.57 1.40 10.97
CA HIS A 167 -13.13 1.23 12.30
C HIS A 167 -14.59 0.82 12.21
N PRO A 168 -15.12 0.02 13.16
CA PRO A 168 -16.56 -0.17 13.27
C PRO A 168 -17.27 1.17 13.47
N LYS A 169 -18.48 1.31 12.93
CA LYS A 169 -19.28 2.54 13.13
C LYS A 169 -19.56 2.86 14.61
N SER A 170 -19.53 1.85 15.47
CA SER A 170 -19.70 1.99 16.92
C SER A 170 -18.43 2.44 17.64
N HIS A 171 -17.29 2.53 16.93
CA HIS A 171 -16.03 2.96 17.53
C HIS A 171 -16.04 4.49 17.68
N GLN A 172 -15.96 4.98 18.92
CA GLN A 172 -15.82 6.41 19.18
C GLN A 172 -14.50 6.94 18.61
N GLY A 173 -14.56 8.08 17.92
CA GLY A 173 -13.38 8.68 17.28
C GLY A 173 -12.91 7.90 16.05
N HIS A 174 -13.83 7.34 15.26
CA HIS A 174 -13.47 6.79 13.94
C HIS A 174 -12.98 7.93 13.00
N GLY A 175 -12.36 7.56 11.87
CA GLY A 175 -11.62 8.51 11.04
C GLY A 175 -12.40 9.72 10.57
N LEU A 176 -13.72 9.60 10.33
CA LEU A 176 -14.57 10.74 9.94
C LEU A 176 -14.82 11.68 11.12
N ASP A 177 -15.06 11.17 12.33
CA ASP A 177 -15.25 11.99 13.52
C ASP A 177 -14.01 12.84 13.79
N VAL A 178 -12.83 12.25 13.67
CA VAL A 178 -11.56 12.98 13.87
C VAL A 178 -11.41 14.11 12.84
N ILE A 179 -11.80 13.87 11.59
CA ILE A 179 -11.76 14.89 10.54
C ILE A 179 -12.78 16.00 10.84
N GLU A 180 -14.00 15.62 11.23
CA GLU A 180 -15.08 16.56 11.57
C GLU A 180 -14.67 17.46 12.74
N ASP A 181 -14.12 16.88 13.80
CA ASP A 181 -13.62 17.63 14.97
C ASP A 181 -12.51 18.62 14.57
N GLN A 182 -11.57 18.20 13.71
CA GLN A 182 -10.53 19.10 13.23
C GLN A 182 -11.08 20.25 12.39
N LEU A 183 -12.02 19.97 11.49
CA LEU A 183 -12.69 21.00 10.69
C LEU A 183 -13.51 21.94 11.57
N GLY A 184 -14.27 21.40 12.54
CA GLY A 184 -15.08 22.18 13.50
C GLY A 184 -14.24 23.05 14.42
N SER A 185 -12.97 22.71 14.66
CA SER A 185 -12.03 23.50 15.46
C SER A 185 -11.39 24.68 14.72
N ALA A 186 -11.56 24.76 13.40
CA ALA A 186 -10.97 25.81 12.58
C ALA A 186 -11.52 27.20 12.94
N LYS A 187 -10.62 28.18 13.09
CA LYS A 187 -10.97 29.55 13.52
C LYS A 187 -10.82 30.61 12.43
N LYS A 188 -10.21 30.29 11.33
CA LYS A 188 -9.94 31.25 10.25
C LYS A 188 -10.44 30.76 8.89
N THR A 189 -9.89 29.68 8.41
CA THR A 189 -10.22 29.10 7.10
C THR A 189 -10.16 27.58 7.16
N ILE A 190 -10.96 26.93 6.34
CA ILE A 190 -10.92 25.49 6.08
C ILE A 190 -10.39 25.29 4.66
#